data_5748eeb56004281c6e854cd544deb04d
#
_entry.id   5748eeb56004281c6e854cd544deb04d
#
_cell.length_a   1.000
_cell.length_b   1.000
_cell.length_c   1.000
_cell.angle_alpha   90.00
_cell.angle_beta   90.00
_cell.angle_gamma   90.00
#
_symmetry.space_group_name_H-M   'P 1'
#
loop_
_entity.id
_entity.type
_entity.pdbx_description
1 polymer ?
#
loop_
_entity_poly.entity_id
_entity_poly.type
_entity_poly.pdbx_seq_one_letter_code
_entity_poly.pdbx_strand_id
1 'polypeptide(L)'
;LAKTDHLAILQFGLRHWLEWRSRSPGEYPDLSEAHLPNLNLRGANLSNTNLSKANLTGAMLLGANLKDAILSLATLSYAELTEADLTKANLVGSSFLHASLRGAELVGVNAIASDFSAAQLQNADLGEANLSGSELRKTNLRGVNLSHADLSRTNLLEAELAEANLYKANLSQANLREAHLTGVYLLGANLSFSSLEGTDFRWSNLSKVNFQGANLSRANLRGANLTKADLTGVNLQGTIMPDGTIHP
;
A
#
# COMPACT_ATOMS: atom_id res chain seq x y z
N LEU A 1 18.56 -4.94 -19.27
CA LEU A 1 19.56 -3.88 -19.05
C LEU A 1 19.07 -2.58 -19.66
N ALA A 2 19.22 -1.46 -18.93
CA ALA A 2 18.86 -0.13 -19.40
C ALA A 2 19.43 0.16 -20.80
N LYS A 3 18.68 0.88 -21.64
CA LYS A 3 19.26 1.45 -22.84
C LYS A 3 20.33 2.47 -22.47
N THR A 4 21.54 2.31 -23.01
CA THR A 4 22.69 3.14 -22.65
C THR A 4 22.40 4.63 -22.82
N ASP A 5 21.68 5.01 -23.88
CA ASP A 5 21.33 6.40 -24.18
C ASP A 5 20.35 6.99 -23.15
N HIS A 6 19.31 6.23 -22.74
CA HIS A 6 18.35 6.69 -21.73
C HIS A 6 19.00 6.88 -20.37
N LEU A 7 19.86 5.95 -19.96
CA LEU A 7 20.61 6.04 -18.71
C LEU A 7 21.57 7.23 -18.73
N ALA A 8 22.30 7.42 -19.84
CA ALA A 8 23.22 8.56 -20.01
C ALA A 8 22.48 9.90 -19.89
N ILE A 9 21.32 10.07 -20.56
CA ILE A 9 20.51 11.29 -20.47
C ILE A 9 20.13 11.58 -19.02
N LEU A 10 19.68 10.57 -18.27
CA LEU A 10 19.30 10.73 -16.85
C LEU A 10 20.52 11.09 -15.99
N GLN A 11 21.70 10.50 -16.25
CA GLN A 11 22.94 10.76 -15.53
C GLN A 11 23.51 12.16 -15.81
N PHE A 12 23.24 12.75 -16.98
CA PHE A 12 23.54 14.16 -17.25
C PHE A 12 22.72 15.14 -16.39
N GLY A 13 21.67 14.64 -15.75
CA GLY A 13 20.86 15.35 -14.75
C GLY A 13 19.41 15.55 -15.16
N LEU A 14 18.60 15.85 -14.15
CA LEU A 14 17.16 15.94 -14.28
C LEU A 14 16.69 16.91 -15.38
N ARG A 15 17.38 18.06 -15.55
CA ARG A 15 17.02 19.03 -16.58
C ARG A 15 17.09 18.41 -17.98
N HIS A 16 18.19 17.72 -18.30
CA HIS A 16 18.36 17.05 -19.60
C HIS A 16 17.32 15.95 -19.80
N TRP A 17 16.99 15.21 -18.74
CA TRP A 17 15.91 14.22 -18.77
C TRP A 17 14.57 14.85 -19.11
N LEU A 18 14.18 15.93 -18.43
CA LEU A 18 12.91 16.62 -18.67
C LEU A 18 12.83 17.23 -20.07
N GLU A 19 13.91 17.84 -20.56
CA GLU A 19 14.00 18.35 -21.93
C GLU A 19 13.86 17.24 -22.97
N TRP A 20 14.52 16.12 -22.76
CA TRP A 20 14.39 14.96 -23.64
C TRP A 20 12.97 14.38 -23.62
N ARG A 21 12.37 14.20 -22.43
CA ARG A 21 10.99 13.72 -22.28
C ARG A 21 9.99 14.61 -23.01
N SER A 22 10.17 15.93 -22.97
CA SER A 22 9.28 16.88 -23.64
C SER A 22 9.37 16.80 -25.18
N ARG A 23 10.53 16.44 -25.72
CA ARG A 23 10.76 16.28 -27.17
C ARG A 23 10.38 14.90 -27.70
N SER A 24 10.31 13.91 -26.82
CA SER A 24 10.05 12.50 -27.16
C SER A 24 8.87 11.93 -26.36
N PRO A 25 7.67 12.52 -26.43
CA PRO A 25 6.53 12.15 -25.58
C PRO A 25 5.99 10.74 -25.84
N GLY A 26 6.24 10.17 -27.02
CA GLY A 26 5.83 8.81 -27.38
C GLY A 26 6.86 7.73 -27.07
N GLU A 27 8.02 8.11 -26.54
CA GLU A 27 9.03 7.12 -26.18
C GLU A 27 8.78 6.50 -24.79
N TYR A 28 9.01 5.19 -24.71
CA TYR A 28 8.98 4.41 -23.48
C TYR A 28 10.42 4.21 -22.99
N PRO A 29 10.88 5.00 -22.02
CA PRO A 29 12.26 4.89 -21.55
C PRO A 29 12.55 3.52 -20.95
N ASP A 30 13.71 2.99 -21.22
CA ASP A 30 14.18 1.74 -20.61
C ASP A 30 15.37 2.04 -19.68
N LEU A 31 15.09 1.95 -18.38
CA LEU A 31 16.02 2.07 -17.26
C LEU A 31 16.04 0.77 -16.43
N SER A 32 15.68 -0.36 -17.08
CA SER A 32 15.65 -1.66 -16.39
C SER A 32 17.02 -2.04 -15.87
N GLU A 33 17.07 -2.58 -14.66
CA GLU A 33 18.31 -2.95 -13.95
C GLU A 33 19.28 -1.79 -13.69
N ALA A 34 18.85 -0.52 -13.93
CA ALA A 34 19.71 0.63 -13.70
C ALA A 34 20.09 0.79 -12.23
N HIS A 35 21.33 1.20 -11.97
CA HIS A 35 21.81 1.50 -10.62
C HIS A 35 21.71 3.00 -10.35
N LEU A 36 20.67 3.43 -9.61
CA LEU A 36 20.26 4.81 -9.40
C LEU A 36 20.06 5.15 -7.89
N PRO A 37 20.92 4.64 -6.98
CA PRO A 37 20.73 4.90 -5.55
C PRO A 37 20.98 6.38 -5.23
N ASN A 38 20.16 6.92 -4.30
CA ASN A 38 20.23 8.29 -3.80
C ASN A 38 20.12 9.38 -4.90
N LEU A 39 19.68 9.02 -6.11
CA LEU A 39 19.57 9.98 -7.20
C LEU A 39 18.46 11.00 -6.93
N ASN A 40 18.74 12.27 -7.26
CA ASN A 40 17.73 13.31 -7.19
C ASN A 40 16.84 13.29 -8.44
N LEU A 41 15.61 12.80 -8.26
CA LEU A 41 14.57 12.64 -9.29
C LEU A 41 13.29 13.41 -8.90
N ARG A 42 13.39 14.46 -8.08
CA ARG A 42 12.25 15.27 -7.66
C ARG A 42 11.55 15.90 -8.85
N GLY A 43 10.25 15.64 -8.99
CA GLY A 43 9.45 16.11 -10.13
C GLY A 43 9.85 15.48 -11.48
N ALA A 44 10.64 14.41 -11.49
CA ALA A 44 11.01 13.73 -12.71
C ALA A 44 9.79 13.16 -13.44
N ASN A 45 9.73 13.28 -14.75
CA ASN A 45 8.76 12.56 -15.57
C ASN A 45 9.31 11.17 -15.92
N LEU A 46 8.94 10.18 -15.12
CA LEU A 46 9.25 8.76 -15.31
C LEU A 46 8.03 7.95 -15.77
N SER A 47 6.97 8.61 -16.26
CA SER A 47 5.78 7.93 -16.74
C SER A 47 6.09 6.96 -17.88
N ASN A 48 5.42 5.79 -17.88
CA ASN A 48 5.65 4.72 -18.86
C ASN A 48 7.11 4.23 -18.96
N THR A 49 7.94 4.49 -17.96
CA THR A 49 9.35 4.07 -17.94
C THR A 49 9.47 2.63 -17.44
N ASN A 50 10.27 1.82 -18.11
CA ASN A 50 10.67 0.52 -17.60
C ASN A 50 11.82 0.70 -16.59
N LEU A 51 11.51 0.51 -15.31
CA LEU A 51 12.42 0.53 -14.17
C LEU A 51 12.50 -0.87 -13.51
N SER A 52 12.11 -1.93 -14.23
CA SER A 52 12.12 -3.27 -13.68
C SER A 52 13.52 -3.64 -13.17
N LYS A 53 13.57 -4.20 -11.95
CA LYS A 53 14.81 -4.54 -11.23
C LYS A 53 15.79 -3.38 -11.01
N ALA A 54 15.39 -2.14 -11.24
CA ALA A 54 16.26 -0.99 -10.96
C ALA A 54 16.51 -0.83 -9.45
N ASN A 55 17.71 -0.38 -9.11
CA ASN A 55 18.04 0.01 -7.74
C ASN A 55 17.83 1.52 -7.57
N LEU A 56 16.76 1.90 -6.90
CA LEU A 56 16.37 3.26 -6.53
C LEU A 56 16.47 3.49 -5.02
N THR A 57 17.28 2.71 -4.31
CA THR A 57 17.45 2.82 -2.85
C THR A 57 17.80 4.24 -2.46
N GLY A 58 17.03 4.85 -1.56
CA GLY A 58 17.24 6.23 -1.10
C GLY A 58 17.02 7.30 -2.16
N ALA A 59 16.47 6.98 -3.34
CA ALA A 59 16.22 7.98 -4.38
C ALA A 59 15.20 9.04 -3.92
N MET A 60 15.43 10.30 -4.30
CA MET A 60 14.53 11.41 -3.99
C MET A 60 13.53 11.59 -5.14
N LEU A 61 12.33 11.06 -4.97
CA LEU A 61 11.25 11.01 -5.97
C LEU A 61 10.05 11.89 -5.57
N LEU A 62 10.23 12.90 -4.71
CA LEU A 62 9.18 13.83 -4.29
C LEU A 62 8.46 14.40 -5.52
N GLY A 63 7.14 14.22 -5.61
CA GLY A 63 6.31 14.71 -6.71
C GLY A 63 6.69 14.16 -8.10
N ALA A 64 7.44 13.06 -8.17
CA ALA A 64 7.79 12.44 -9.46
C ALA A 64 6.56 11.80 -10.10
N ASN A 65 6.48 11.84 -11.42
CA ASN A 65 5.47 11.16 -12.20
C ASN A 65 5.98 9.78 -12.63
N LEU A 66 5.45 8.72 -11.99
CA LEU A 66 5.73 7.31 -12.25
C LEU A 66 4.49 6.59 -12.83
N LYS A 67 3.50 7.35 -13.32
CA LYS A 67 2.28 6.80 -13.87
C LYS A 67 2.56 5.78 -14.96
N ASP A 68 1.86 4.62 -14.90
CA ASP A 68 2.03 3.50 -15.83
C ASP A 68 3.49 2.97 -15.92
N ALA A 69 4.38 3.31 -14.98
CA ALA A 69 5.76 2.80 -14.96
C ALA A 69 5.82 1.32 -14.58
N ILE A 70 6.85 0.63 -15.06
CA ILE A 70 7.13 -0.76 -14.71
C ILE A 70 8.26 -0.78 -13.68
N LEU A 71 7.91 -1.06 -12.44
CA LEU A 71 8.83 -1.13 -11.29
C LEU A 71 8.94 -2.55 -10.72
N SER A 72 8.52 -3.55 -11.50
CA SER A 72 8.55 -4.93 -11.03
C SER A 72 9.96 -5.35 -10.59
N LEU A 73 10.04 -5.95 -9.37
CA LEU A 73 11.30 -6.36 -8.75
C LEU A 73 12.30 -5.20 -8.49
N ALA A 74 11.89 -3.95 -8.59
CA ALA A 74 12.73 -2.80 -8.27
C ALA A 74 12.92 -2.63 -6.76
N THR A 75 14.05 -2.05 -6.35
CA THR A 75 14.32 -1.72 -4.95
C THR A 75 14.21 -0.22 -4.74
N LEU A 76 13.22 0.20 -3.94
CA LEU A 76 12.96 1.58 -3.55
C LEU A 76 13.04 1.75 -2.02
N SER A 77 13.80 0.88 -1.35
CA SER A 77 13.97 0.96 0.10
C SER A 77 14.54 2.33 0.48
N TYR A 78 13.95 2.96 1.53
CA TYR A 78 14.32 4.31 2.00
C TYR A 78 14.12 5.42 0.97
N ALA A 79 13.46 5.19 -0.17
CA ALA A 79 13.19 6.23 -1.16
C ALA A 79 12.13 7.23 -0.67
N GLU A 80 12.23 8.48 -1.15
CA GLU A 80 11.32 9.55 -0.83
C GLU A 80 10.34 9.82 -1.98
N LEU A 81 9.14 9.22 -1.91
CA LEU A 81 8.08 9.30 -2.92
C LEU A 81 6.88 10.13 -2.44
N THR A 82 7.08 11.04 -1.49
CA THR A 82 5.99 11.92 -1.01
C THR A 82 5.35 12.64 -2.20
N GLU A 83 4.00 12.58 -2.30
CA GLU A 83 3.21 13.17 -3.40
C GLU A 83 3.59 12.68 -4.81
N ALA A 84 4.27 11.56 -4.96
CA ALA A 84 4.55 10.97 -6.28
C ALA A 84 3.30 10.35 -6.88
N ASP A 85 3.16 10.42 -8.20
CA ASP A 85 2.09 9.74 -8.96
C ASP A 85 2.59 8.39 -9.49
N LEU A 86 2.11 7.30 -8.88
CA LEU A 86 2.35 5.92 -9.30
C LEU A 86 1.08 5.29 -9.91
N THR A 87 0.07 6.08 -10.27
CA THR A 87 -1.21 5.58 -10.79
C THR A 87 -0.98 4.50 -11.85
N LYS A 88 -1.60 3.33 -11.65
CA LYS A 88 -1.51 2.14 -12.54
C LYS A 88 -0.11 1.58 -12.76
N ALA A 89 0.89 1.97 -11.98
CA ALA A 89 2.23 1.39 -12.08
C ALA A 89 2.22 -0.11 -11.74
N ASN A 90 3.15 -0.85 -12.34
CA ASN A 90 3.39 -2.25 -12.02
C ASN A 90 4.54 -2.36 -11.00
N LEU A 91 4.18 -2.70 -9.76
CA LEU A 91 5.09 -2.79 -8.61
C LEU A 91 5.33 -4.25 -8.17
N VAL A 92 4.94 -5.25 -8.96
CA VAL A 92 5.00 -6.67 -8.57
C VAL A 92 6.39 -7.05 -8.03
N GLY A 93 6.43 -7.57 -6.80
CA GLY A 93 7.67 -8.02 -6.14
C GLY A 93 8.68 -6.92 -5.83
N SER A 94 8.29 -5.64 -5.90
CA SER A 94 9.18 -4.52 -5.57
C SER A 94 9.32 -4.33 -4.06
N SER A 95 10.40 -3.67 -3.63
CA SER A 95 10.63 -3.34 -2.23
C SER A 95 10.57 -1.83 -1.99
N PHE A 96 9.65 -1.43 -1.10
CA PHE A 96 9.47 -0.07 -0.55
C PHE A 96 9.78 -0.03 0.95
N LEU A 97 10.64 -0.95 1.42
CA LEU A 97 11.01 -1.04 2.84
C LEU A 97 11.47 0.32 3.37
N HIS A 98 10.80 0.83 4.42
CA HIS A 98 11.06 2.15 5.02
C HIS A 98 10.90 3.35 4.05
N ALA A 99 10.29 3.21 2.90
CA ALA A 99 10.07 4.33 1.98
C ALA A 99 9.02 5.30 2.51
N SER A 100 9.10 6.57 2.10
CA SER A 100 8.07 7.58 2.34
C SER A 100 7.19 7.74 1.10
N LEU A 101 5.92 7.36 1.21
CA LEU A 101 4.90 7.51 0.16
C LEU A 101 3.73 8.37 0.66
N ARG A 102 3.99 9.33 1.55
CA ARG A 102 2.96 10.20 2.13
C ARG A 102 2.24 10.98 1.04
N GLY A 103 0.90 10.90 1.02
CA GLY A 103 0.09 11.59 0.03
C GLY A 103 0.34 11.16 -1.41
N ALA A 104 1.04 10.04 -1.65
CA ALA A 104 1.29 9.54 -3.00
C ALA A 104 0.01 8.98 -3.63
N GLU A 105 -0.11 9.06 -4.95
CA GLU A 105 -1.19 8.50 -5.74
C GLU A 105 -0.79 7.11 -6.25
N LEU A 106 -1.45 6.05 -5.75
CA LEU A 106 -1.22 4.65 -6.13
C LEU A 106 -2.51 3.99 -6.63
N VAL A 107 -3.44 4.77 -7.20
CA VAL A 107 -4.72 4.25 -7.67
C VAL A 107 -4.52 3.18 -8.74
N GLY A 108 -5.11 2.00 -8.52
CA GLY A 108 -5.06 0.90 -9.45
C GLY A 108 -3.67 0.30 -9.70
N VAL A 109 -2.70 0.51 -8.80
CA VAL A 109 -1.38 -0.14 -8.91
C VAL A 109 -1.49 -1.65 -8.80
N ASN A 110 -0.61 -2.36 -9.51
CA ASN A 110 -0.40 -3.79 -9.29
C ASN A 110 0.84 -3.98 -8.41
N ALA A 111 0.63 -4.24 -7.11
CA ALA A 111 1.66 -4.40 -6.11
C ALA A 111 1.65 -5.81 -5.47
N ILE A 112 1.28 -6.83 -6.25
CA ILE A 112 1.28 -8.23 -5.79
C ILE A 112 2.66 -8.61 -5.24
N ALA A 113 2.67 -9.23 -4.05
CA ALA A 113 3.88 -9.73 -3.39
C ALA A 113 4.99 -8.68 -3.20
N SER A 114 4.64 -7.40 -3.09
CA SER A 114 5.58 -6.30 -2.81
C SER A 114 5.83 -6.14 -1.31
N ASP A 115 6.95 -5.54 -0.95
CA ASP A 115 7.30 -5.26 0.45
C ASP A 115 7.20 -3.75 0.75
N PHE A 116 6.19 -3.38 1.56
CA PHE A 116 5.98 -2.04 2.11
C PHE A 116 6.25 -2.00 3.63
N SER A 117 6.95 -2.98 4.17
CA SER A 117 7.20 -3.06 5.62
C SER A 117 7.81 -1.76 6.15
N ALA A 118 7.25 -1.24 7.24
CA ALA A 118 7.64 0.01 7.89
C ALA A 118 7.61 1.26 6.97
N ALA A 119 6.99 1.20 5.79
CA ALA A 119 6.81 2.35 4.92
C ALA A 119 5.81 3.36 5.51
N GLN A 120 5.88 4.61 5.06
CA GLN A 120 5.01 5.71 5.46
C GLN A 120 4.03 6.02 4.33
N LEU A 121 2.78 5.61 4.46
CA LEU A 121 1.70 5.74 3.44
C LEU A 121 0.55 6.63 3.92
N GLN A 122 0.78 7.49 4.93
CA GLN A 122 -0.28 8.35 5.47
C GLN A 122 -0.92 9.19 4.36
N ASN A 123 -2.26 9.17 4.31
CA ASN A 123 -3.07 9.91 3.35
C ASN A 123 -2.78 9.58 1.86
N ALA A 124 -2.10 8.47 1.57
CA ALA A 124 -1.93 8.02 0.19
C ALA A 124 -3.26 7.48 -0.37
N ASP A 125 -3.39 7.50 -1.69
CA ASP A 125 -4.54 6.91 -2.40
C ASP A 125 -4.13 5.58 -3.06
N LEU A 126 -4.62 4.45 -2.49
CA LEU A 126 -4.46 3.09 -3.02
C LEU A 126 -5.83 2.52 -3.45
N GLY A 127 -6.78 3.37 -3.82
CA GLY A 127 -8.06 2.90 -4.35
C GLY A 127 -7.87 1.92 -5.50
N GLU A 128 -8.63 0.81 -5.49
CA GLU A 128 -8.57 -0.24 -6.53
C GLU A 128 -7.20 -0.93 -6.69
N ALA A 129 -6.24 -0.69 -5.79
CA ALA A 129 -4.92 -1.31 -5.84
C ALA A 129 -4.98 -2.82 -5.61
N ASN A 130 -4.11 -3.58 -6.28
CA ASN A 130 -3.90 -4.99 -6.00
C ASN A 130 -2.63 -5.17 -5.15
N LEU A 131 -2.82 -5.41 -3.85
CA LEU A 131 -1.77 -5.64 -2.86
C LEU A 131 -1.71 -7.11 -2.42
N SER A 132 -2.37 -8.03 -3.15
CA SER A 132 -2.51 -9.41 -2.69
C SER A 132 -1.15 -10.07 -2.39
N GLY A 133 -1.06 -10.72 -1.23
CA GLY A 133 0.15 -11.40 -0.76
C GLY A 133 1.33 -10.48 -0.44
N SER A 134 1.13 -9.16 -0.33
CA SER A 134 2.21 -8.21 0.00
C SER A 134 2.50 -8.14 1.50
N GLU A 135 3.69 -7.65 1.85
CA GLU A 135 4.14 -7.37 3.21
C GLU A 135 3.87 -5.91 3.57
N LEU A 136 3.07 -5.67 4.62
CA LEU A 136 2.69 -4.36 5.14
C LEU A 136 2.92 -4.27 6.65
N ARG A 137 3.87 -5.05 7.17
CA ARG A 137 4.16 -5.09 8.62
C ARG A 137 4.64 -3.73 9.11
N LYS A 138 4.04 -3.25 10.22
CA LYS A 138 4.41 -1.97 10.84
C LYS A 138 4.31 -0.78 9.89
N THR A 139 3.58 -0.92 8.78
CA THR A 139 3.36 0.16 7.82
C THR A 139 2.42 1.18 8.42
N ASN A 140 2.70 2.46 8.21
CA ASN A 140 1.80 3.53 8.61
C ASN A 140 0.85 3.88 7.45
N LEU A 141 -0.40 3.43 7.59
CA LEU A 141 -1.50 3.57 6.64
C LEU A 141 -2.59 4.52 7.17
N ARG A 142 -2.26 5.39 8.12
CA ARG A 142 -3.25 6.30 8.72
C ARG A 142 -3.89 7.20 7.67
N GLY A 143 -5.24 7.24 7.65
CA GLY A 143 -6.01 8.06 6.71
C GLY A 143 -5.89 7.64 5.24
N VAL A 144 -5.30 6.48 4.94
CA VAL A 144 -5.15 5.97 3.58
C VAL A 144 -6.51 5.65 2.94
N ASN A 145 -6.63 5.88 1.63
CA ASN A 145 -7.73 5.33 0.84
C ASN A 145 -7.32 3.96 0.26
N LEU A 146 -8.02 2.90 0.67
CA LEU A 146 -7.90 1.52 0.19
C LEU A 146 -9.26 1.00 -0.31
N SER A 147 -10.16 1.90 -0.71
CA SER A 147 -11.48 1.50 -1.19
C SER A 147 -11.36 0.60 -2.42
N HIS A 148 -12.10 -0.52 -2.41
CA HIS A 148 -12.08 -1.53 -3.48
C HIS A 148 -10.72 -2.22 -3.71
N ALA A 149 -9.71 -2.01 -2.86
CA ALA A 149 -8.41 -2.65 -2.99
C ALA A 149 -8.47 -4.16 -2.67
N ASP A 150 -7.59 -4.92 -3.30
CA ASP A 150 -7.35 -6.32 -2.93
C ASP A 150 -6.13 -6.43 -2.01
N LEU A 151 -6.40 -6.68 -0.73
CA LEU A 151 -5.42 -6.95 0.33
C LEU A 151 -5.48 -8.43 0.77
N SER A 152 -5.99 -9.32 -0.07
CA SER A 152 -6.08 -10.72 0.30
C SER A 152 -4.69 -11.31 0.59
N ARG A 153 -4.60 -12.13 1.65
CA ARG A 153 -3.35 -12.78 2.08
C ARG A 153 -2.20 -11.81 2.41
N THR A 154 -2.47 -10.53 2.61
CA THR A 154 -1.44 -9.57 3.04
C THR A 154 -1.03 -9.78 4.48
N ASN A 155 0.20 -9.39 4.79
CA ASN A 155 0.68 -9.34 6.17
C ASN A 155 0.67 -7.90 6.69
N LEU A 156 -0.33 -7.57 7.49
CA LEU A 156 -0.56 -6.26 8.12
C LEU A 156 -0.26 -6.29 9.63
N LEU A 157 0.60 -7.21 10.07
CA LEU A 157 0.98 -7.34 11.48
C LEU A 157 1.48 -6.00 12.04
N GLU A 158 0.86 -5.53 13.14
CA GLU A 158 1.19 -4.26 13.81
C GLU A 158 1.09 -3.01 12.89
N ALA A 159 0.29 -3.06 11.81
CA ALA A 159 0.09 -1.92 10.92
C ALA A 159 -0.82 -0.87 11.55
N GLU A 160 -0.59 0.41 11.22
CA GLU A 160 -1.36 1.57 11.67
C GLU A 160 -2.37 1.98 10.60
N LEU A 161 -3.65 1.64 10.76
CA LEU A 161 -4.73 1.94 9.80
C LEU A 161 -5.79 2.89 10.38
N ALA A 162 -5.49 3.62 11.45
CA ALA A 162 -6.46 4.53 12.04
C ALA A 162 -7.03 5.49 10.97
N GLU A 163 -8.36 5.67 10.97
CA GLU A 163 -9.09 6.57 10.05
C GLU A 163 -8.99 6.17 8.55
N ALA A 164 -8.47 4.98 8.21
CA ALA A 164 -8.37 4.51 6.84
C ALA A 164 -9.75 4.21 6.22
N ASN A 165 -9.87 4.41 4.91
CA ASN A 165 -11.03 4.01 4.13
C ASN A 165 -10.78 2.66 3.43
N LEU A 166 -11.44 1.61 3.91
CA LEU A 166 -11.40 0.25 3.37
C LEU A 166 -12.78 -0.18 2.82
N TYR A 167 -13.55 0.77 2.29
CA TYR A 167 -14.86 0.49 1.70
C TYR A 167 -14.77 -0.61 0.65
N LYS A 168 -15.50 -1.72 0.88
CA LYS A 168 -15.52 -2.90 0.01
C LYS A 168 -14.14 -3.50 -0.32
N ALA A 169 -13.11 -3.25 0.46
CA ALA A 169 -11.81 -3.88 0.29
C ALA A 169 -11.87 -5.38 0.57
N ASN A 170 -11.01 -6.15 -0.08
CA ASN A 170 -10.85 -7.58 0.15
C ASN A 170 -9.61 -7.83 1.04
N LEU A 171 -9.83 -8.20 2.31
CA LEU A 171 -8.77 -8.57 3.27
C LEU A 171 -8.89 -10.07 3.66
N SER A 172 -9.49 -10.89 2.79
CA SER A 172 -9.65 -12.32 3.09
C SER A 172 -8.28 -12.99 3.31
N GLN A 173 -8.19 -13.82 4.35
CA GLN A 173 -6.96 -14.52 4.73
C GLN A 173 -5.78 -13.59 5.10
N ALA A 174 -6.00 -12.29 5.30
CA ALA A 174 -4.96 -11.35 5.73
C ALA A 174 -4.59 -11.55 7.20
N ASN A 175 -3.35 -11.22 7.55
CA ASN A 175 -2.85 -11.18 8.91
C ASN A 175 -2.85 -9.74 9.43
N LEU A 176 -3.81 -9.39 10.28
CA LEU A 176 -3.95 -8.07 10.92
C LEU A 176 -3.71 -8.15 12.44
N ARG A 177 -3.00 -9.16 12.92
CA ARG A 177 -2.74 -9.29 14.37
C ARG A 177 -2.11 -8.01 14.90
N GLU A 178 -2.59 -7.55 16.08
CA GLU A 178 -2.11 -6.35 16.76
C GLU A 178 -2.16 -5.07 15.90
N ALA A 179 -2.91 -5.07 14.77
CA ALA A 179 -3.05 -3.87 13.94
C ALA A 179 -4.00 -2.85 14.59
N HIS A 180 -3.76 -1.56 14.34
CA HIS A 180 -4.53 -0.44 14.88
C HIS A 180 -5.49 0.12 13.83
N LEU A 181 -6.79 -0.22 13.95
CA LEU A 181 -7.87 0.17 13.01
C LEU A 181 -8.90 1.08 13.68
N THR A 182 -8.50 1.91 14.65
CA THR A 182 -9.42 2.83 15.32
C THR A 182 -10.09 3.78 14.33
N GLY A 183 -11.43 3.85 14.32
CA GLY A 183 -12.19 4.75 13.45
C GLY A 183 -12.15 4.38 11.97
N VAL A 184 -11.73 3.17 11.62
CA VAL A 184 -11.65 2.73 10.22
C VAL A 184 -13.04 2.58 9.58
N TYR A 185 -13.13 2.85 8.29
CA TYR A 185 -14.34 2.65 7.49
C TYR A 185 -14.24 1.39 6.64
N LEU A 186 -14.88 0.28 7.09
CA LEU A 186 -14.84 -1.06 6.48
C LEU A 186 -16.19 -1.50 5.90
N LEU A 187 -17.11 -0.56 5.60
CA LEU A 187 -18.44 -0.93 5.11
C LEU A 187 -18.36 -1.91 3.92
N GLY A 188 -18.90 -3.11 4.13
CA GLY A 188 -18.99 -4.16 3.10
C GLY A 188 -17.68 -4.82 2.71
N ALA A 189 -16.61 -4.62 3.49
CA ALA A 189 -15.31 -5.28 3.27
C ALA A 189 -15.40 -6.80 3.56
N ASN A 190 -14.47 -7.55 2.97
CA ASN A 190 -14.34 -8.98 3.19
C ASN A 190 -13.11 -9.26 4.07
N LEU A 191 -13.33 -9.69 5.31
CA LEU A 191 -12.31 -10.15 6.27
C LEU A 191 -12.43 -11.65 6.58
N SER A 192 -13.02 -12.43 5.68
CA SER A 192 -13.20 -13.85 5.90
C SER A 192 -11.85 -14.57 6.08
N PHE A 193 -11.80 -15.47 7.05
CA PHE A 193 -10.61 -16.27 7.38
C PHE A 193 -9.35 -15.45 7.73
N SER A 194 -9.49 -14.17 8.08
CA SER A 194 -8.38 -13.32 8.50
C SER A 194 -7.97 -13.57 9.95
N SER A 195 -6.73 -13.23 10.28
CA SER A 195 -6.21 -13.25 11.66
C SER A 195 -6.27 -11.83 12.22
N LEU A 196 -7.17 -11.63 13.21
CA LEU A 196 -7.49 -10.33 13.82
C LEU A 196 -7.24 -10.34 15.33
N GLU A 197 -6.42 -11.28 15.82
CA GLU A 197 -6.11 -11.38 17.25
C GLU A 197 -5.49 -10.08 17.75
N GLY A 198 -6.03 -9.53 18.85
CA GLY A 198 -5.54 -8.30 19.45
C GLY A 198 -5.76 -7.02 18.65
N THR A 199 -6.47 -7.07 17.52
CA THR A 199 -6.73 -5.90 16.66
C THR A 199 -7.60 -4.86 17.37
N ASP A 200 -7.28 -3.57 17.19
CA ASP A 200 -8.05 -2.46 17.72
C ASP A 200 -9.02 -1.88 16.69
N PHE A 201 -10.30 -2.21 16.80
CA PHE A 201 -11.40 -1.71 15.95
C PHE A 201 -12.29 -0.68 16.67
N ARG A 202 -11.81 -0.03 17.70
CA ARG A 202 -12.64 0.94 18.43
C ARG A 202 -13.20 2.01 17.50
N TRP A 203 -14.51 2.31 17.67
CA TRP A 203 -15.23 3.36 16.93
C TRP A 203 -15.28 3.16 15.41
N SER A 204 -15.03 1.95 14.92
CA SER A 204 -14.98 1.62 13.49
C SER A 204 -16.35 1.33 12.91
N ASN A 205 -16.52 1.61 11.61
CA ASN A 205 -17.70 1.19 10.87
C ASN A 205 -17.47 -0.18 10.22
N LEU A 206 -17.95 -1.23 10.87
CA LEU A 206 -17.86 -2.62 10.44
C LEU A 206 -19.18 -3.13 9.85
N SER A 207 -20.07 -2.22 9.41
CA SER A 207 -21.38 -2.61 8.89
C SER A 207 -21.21 -3.46 7.62
N LYS A 208 -21.97 -4.55 7.53
CA LYS A 208 -21.97 -5.51 6.41
C LYS A 208 -20.60 -6.14 6.12
N VAL A 209 -19.67 -6.10 7.06
CA VAL A 209 -18.38 -6.79 6.91
C VAL A 209 -18.61 -8.30 6.96
N ASN A 210 -17.93 -9.03 6.10
CA ASN A 210 -17.85 -10.47 6.16
C ASN A 210 -16.65 -10.90 7.03
N PHE A 211 -16.92 -11.41 8.24
CA PHE A 211 -15.91 -11.96 9.15
C PHE A 211 -15.94 -13.50 9.19
N GLN A 212 -16.64 -14.17 8.27
CA GLN A 212 -16.76 -15.62 8.29
C GLN A 212 -15.43 -16.33 8.57
N GLY A 213 -15.37 -17.14 9.64
CA GLY A 213 -14.19 -17.92 10.00
C GLY A 213 -12.98 -17.09 10.46
N ALA A 214 -13.12 -15.79 10.69
CA ALA A 214 -12.04 -14.95 11.18
C ALA A 214 -11.71 -15.22 12.66
N ASN A 215 -10.48 -14.92 13.09
CA ASN A 215 -10.06 -14.96 14.48
C ASN A 215 -9.99 -13.54 15.06
N LEU A 216 -11.01 -13.14 15.83
CA LEU A 216 -11.12 -11.87 16.55
C LEU A 216 -10.75 -12.00 18.04
N SER A 217 -10.12 -13.11 18.46
CA SER A 217 -9.77 -13.29 19.86
C SER A 217 -8.97 -12.10 20.40
N ARG A 218 -9.32 -11.62 21.61
CA ARG A 218 -8.72 -10.46 22.27
C ARG A 218 -8.81 -9.14 21.49
N ALA A 219 -9.55 -9.07 20.38
CA ALA A 219 -9.77 -7.82 19.65
C ALA A 219 -10.62 -6.84 20.47
N ASN A 220 -10.51 -5.54 20.16
CA ASN A 220 -11.28 -4.49 20.80
C ASN A 220 -12.28 -3.88 19.81
N LEU A 221 -13.56 -4.21 19.95
CA LEU A 221 -14.67 -3.70 19.13
C LEU A 221 -15.46 -2.57 19.82
N ARG A 222 -14.97 -2.00 20.95
CA ARG A 222 -15.72 -1.00 21.72
C ARG A 222 -16.19 0.15 20.84
N GLY A 223 -17.50 0.42 20.82
CA GLY A 223 -18.12 1.47 20.02
C GLY A 223 -18.15 1.20 18.51
N ALA A 224 -17.72 0.02 18.06
CA ALA A 224 -17.78 -0.35 16.64
C ALA A 224 -19.23 -0.64 16.20
N ASN A 225 -19.56 -0.32 14.96
CA ASN A 225 -20.85 -0.63 14.34
C ASN A 225 -20.77 -1.96 13.56
N LEU A 226 -21.38 -3.02 14.10
CA LEU A 226 -21.44 -4.37 13.50
C LEU A 226 -22.77 -4.63 12.76
N THR A 227 -23.54 -3.61 12.40
CA THR A 227 -24.86 -3.79 11.76
C THR A 227 -24.76 -4.65 10.51
N LYS A 228 -25.44 -5.79 10.49
CA LYS A 228 -25.44 -6.77 9.39
C LYS A 228 -24.06 -7.35 9.07
N ALA A 229 -23.09 -7.32 9.97
CA ALA A 229 -21.85 -8.06 9.83
C ALA A 229 -22.11 -9.57 9.91
N ASP A 230 -21.39 -10.35 9.13
CA ASP A 230 -21.41 -11.81 9.17
C ASP A 230 -20.35 -12.32 10.14
N LEU A 231 -20.79 -12.87 11.27
CA LEU A 231 -19.94 -13.42 12.34
C LEU A 231 -19.96 -14.97 12.34
N THR A 232 -20.35 -15.61 11.26
CA THR A 232 -20.44 -17.07 11.18
C THR A 232 -19.06 -17.71 11.40
N GLY A 233 -18.95 -18.56 12.42
CA GLY A 233 -17.72 -19.29 12.74
C GLY A 233 -16.54 -18.43 13.22
N VAL A 234 -16.80 -17.20 13.67
CA VAL A 234 -15.78 -16.29 14.22
C VAL A 234 -15.35 -16.74 15.62
N ASN A 235 -14.02 -16.73 15.88
CA ASN A 235 -13.49 -16.84 17.25
C ASN A 235 -13.54 -15.48 17.94
N LEU A 236 -14.35 -15.34 18.99
CA LEU A 236 -14.54 -14.12 19.78
C LEU A 236 -13.96 -14.21 21.19
N GLN A 237 -13.17 -15.24 21.51
CA GLN A 237 -12.66 -15.45 22.87
C GLN A 237 -11.88 -14.22 23.39
N GLY A 238 -12.33 -13.66 24.50
CA GLY A 238 -11.71 -12.49 25.12
C GLY A 238 -11.90 -11.18 24.34
N THR A 239 -12.74 -11.15 23.30
CA THR A 239 -13.05 -9.95 22.52
C THR A 239 -13.85 -8.96 23.36
N ILE A 240 -13.45 -7.67 23.34
CA ILE A 240 -14.27 -6.59 23.89
C ILE A 240 -15.33 -6.22 22.86
N MET A 241 -16.61 -6.46 23.17
CA MET A 241 -17.75 -6.21 22.29
C MET A 241 -18.07 -4.70 22.19
N PRO A 242 -18.94 -4.28 21.24
CA PRO A 242 -19.26 -2.86 21.06
C PRO A 242 -19.78 -2.14 22.29
N ASP A 243 -20.50 -2.82 23.17
CA ASP A 243 -21.03 -2.31 24.44
C ASP A 243 -20.00 -2.30 25.59
N GLY A 244 -18.80 -2.82 25.34
CA GLY A 244 -17.72 -2.94 26.31
C GLY A 244 -17.70 -4.23 27.11
N THR A 245 -18.65 -5.16 26.92
CA THR A 245 -18.61 -6.48 27.52
C THR A 245 -17.50 -7.36 26.93
N ILE A 246 -17.00 -8.32 27.70
CA ILE A 246 -15.98 -9.28 27.21
C ILE A 246 -16.68 -10.59 26.86
N HIS A 247 -16.47 -11.04 25.61
CA HIS A 247 -16.96 -12.33 25.15
C HIS A 247 -16.13 -13.45 25.80
N PRO A 248 -16.76 -14.46 26.43
CA PRO A 248 -16.06 -15.54 27.15
C PRO A 248 -15.18 -16.40 26.25
#